data_873d7759028fbf74c2aa3c1ec476f826
#
_entry.id   873d7759028fbf74c2aa3c1ec476f826
#
_cell.length_a   1.000
_cell.length_b   1.000
_cell.length_c   1.000
_cell.angle_alpha   90.00
_cell.angle_beta   90.00
_cell.angle_gamma   90.00
#
_symmetry.space_group_name_H-M   'P 1'
#
loop_
_entity.id
_entity.type
_entity.pdbx_description
1 polymer ?
#
loop_
_entity_poly.entity_id
_entity_poly.type
_entity_poly.pdbx_seq_one_letter_code
_entity_poly.pdbx_strand_id
1 'polypeptide(L)'
;VVAMPKFKKMQELVDKLNLVSREMLTGIPVIRAFNTEKKEEARFEKANKNLMRNFMFVNNAMNLMMPFLMLVMNLVSLLIIWVGAKNVDINAIQVGDIMAFIQYTMQIVMAFLMISMLSIMLPRASVSAKRINEVLEKENSIKDPENPKHFDESKKGIVEFKNVTFQYPDADEPLLCDINFTAEPGKTTAIIGSTGSGKSTVVNLIPRFYDVTKGEILIDGVNIKDVTQKELRSVIGFVPQKGVLFSGTIESNIKY
;
A
#
# COMPACT_ATOMS: atom_id res chain seq x y z
N VAL A 1 -22.53 -1.17 21.89
CA VAL A 1 -22.46 0.31 21.95
C VAL A 1 -21.25 0.77 22.78
N VAL A 2 -21.03 0.22 24.00
CA VAL A 2 -19.93 0.63 24.91
C VAL A 2 -18.52 0.29 24.35
N ALA A 3 -18.37 -0.77 23.57
CA ALA A 3 -17.08 -1.21 23.05
C ALA A 3 -16.57 -0.38 21.85
N MET A 4 -17.45 0.16 21.00
CA MET A 4 -17.08 0.92 19.79
C MET A 4 -16.11 2.09 20.05
N PRO A 5 -16.37 3.01 21.02
CA PRO A 5 -15.43 4.09 21.28
C PRO A 5 -14.07 3.58 21.81
N LYS A 6 -14.04 2.43 22.49
CA LYS A 6 -12.80 1.81 22.97
C LYS A 6 -11.97 1.19 21.83
N PHE A 7 -12.60 0.65 20.79
CA PHE A 7 -11.90 0.19 19.59
C PHE A 7 -11.24 1.36 18.86
N LYS A 8 -11.94 2.49 18.69
CA LYS A 8 -11.35 3.70 18.09
C LYS A 8 -10.18 4.18 18.93
N LYS A 9 -10.34 4.23 20.25
CA LYS A 9 -9.27 4.63 21.18
C LYS A 9 -8.06 3.69 21.13
N MET A 10 -8.28 2.40 20.91
CA MET A 10 -7.20 1.42 20.75
C MET A 10 -6.35 1.75 19.52
N GLN A 11 -6.97 2.08 18.38
CA GLN A 11 -6.21 2.46 17.17
C GLN A 11 -5.37 3.72 17.40
N GLU A 12 -5.93 4.76 18.02
CA GLU A 12 -5.18 5.97 18.37
C GLU A 12 -3.98 5.69 19.29
N LEU A 13 -4.12 4.73 20.22
CA LEU A 13 -3.03 4.34 21.13
C LEU A 13 -1.94 3.50 20.41
N VAL A 14 -2.34 2.66 19.46
CA VAL A 14 -1.40 1.94 18.57
C VAL A 14 -0.58 2.93 17.72
N ASP A 15 -1.26 3.89 17.10
CA ASP A 15 -0.61 4.92 16.28
C ASP A 15 0.37 5.75 17.12
N LYS A 16 -0.02 6.09 18.37
CA LYS A 16 0.85 6.78 19.31
C LYS A 16 2.07 5.96 19.72
N LEU A 17 1.91 4.66 19.97
CA LEU A 17 3.02 3.77 20.28
C LEU A 17 3.98 3.65 19.10
N ASN A 18 3.44 3.49 17.89
CA ASN A 18 4.23 3.42 16.66
C ASN A 18 5.00 4.74 16.41
N LEU A 19 4.36 5.90 16.68
CA LEU A 19 5.02 7.19 16.56
C LEU A 19 6.21 7.29 17.52
N VAL A 20 6.01 6.97 18.80
CA VAL A 20 7.09 6.99 19.81
C VAL A 20 8.21 6.04 19.43
N SER A 21 7.88 4.81 18.97
CA SER A 21 8.89 3.84 18.52
C SER A 21 9.68 4.35 17.32
N ARG A 22 9.03 4.96 16.35
CA ARG A 22 9.69 5.54 15.15
C ARG A 22 10.62 6.69 15.54
N GLU A 23 10.14 7.60 16.41
CA GLU A 23 10.96 8.71 16.91
C GLU A 23 12.19 8.22 17.66
N MET A 24 12.06 7.18 18.49
CA MET A 24 13.21 6.57 19.18
C MET A 24 14.20 5.94 18.20
N LEU A 25 13.71 5.19 17.20
CA LEU A 25 14.58 4.53 16.20
C LEU A 25 15.34 5.54 15.34
N THR A 26 14.65 6.57 14.86
CA THR A 26 15.30 7.62 14.04
C THR A 26 16.18 8.54 14.87
N GLY A 27 15.84 8.74 16.15
CA GLY A 27 16.56 9.60 17.09
C GLY A 27 17.66 8.93 17.89
N ILE A 28 17.97 7.64 17.67
CA ILE A 28 19.01 6.90 18.43
C ILE A 28 20.32 7.67 18.58
N PRO A 29 20.90 8.30 17.54
CA PRO A 29 22.15 9.05 17.69
C PRO A 29 22.01 10.23 18.66
N VAL A 30 20.86 10.92 18.63
CA VAL A 30 20.58 12.06 19.52
C VAL A 30 20.37 11.60 20.96
N ILE A 31 19.59 10.54 21.15
CA ILE A 31 19.31 9.95 22.48
C ILE A 31 20.62 9.56 23.16
N ARG A 32 21.53 8.92 22.43
CA ARG A 32 22.85 8.52 22.93
C ARG A 32 23.77 9.71 23.18
N ALA A 33 23.78 10.70 22.28
CA ALA A 33 24.61 11.88 22.44
C ALA A 33 24.25 12.70 23.68
N PHE A 34 23.00 12.72 24.08
CA PHE A 34 22.49 13.45 25.25
C PHE A 34 22.24 12.54 26.48
N ASN A 35 22.52 11.25 26.38
CA ASN A 35 22.38 10.25 27.48
C ASN A 35 20.92 10.27 28.07
N THR A 36 19.92 10.30 27.20
CA THR A 36 18.50 10.43 27.58
C THR A 36 17.71 9.14 27.44
N GLU A 37 18.37 7.96 27.39
CA GLU A 37 17.76 6.66 27.19
C GLU A 37 16.65 6.39 28.21
N LYS A 38 16.92 6.62 29.50
CA LYS A 38 15.91 6.40 30.57
C LYS A 38 14.67 7.25 30.41
N LYS A 39 14.80 8.46 29.88
CA LYS A 39 13.66 9.36 29.63
C LYS A 39 12.79 8.83 28.49
N GLU A 40 13.41 8.40 27.41
CA GLU A 40 12.69 7.84 26.26
C GLU A 40 12.08 6.46 26.59
N GLU A 41 12.76 5.63 27.35
CA GLU A 41 12.21 4.37 27.87
C GLU A 41 10.95 4.62 28.72
N ALA A 42 10.99 5.58 29.64
CA ALA A 42 9.81 5.96 30.43
C ALA A 42 8.66 6.50 29.57
N ARG A 43 8.96 7.22 28.48
CA ARG A 43 8.00 7.72 27.51
C ARG A 43 7.33 6.56 26.75
N PHE A 44 8.13 5.60 26.28
CA PHE A 44 7.64 4.38 25.63
C PHE A 44 6.76 3.55 26.57
N GLU A 45 7.27 3.30 27.81
CA GLU A 45 6.55 2.53 28.83
C GLU A 45 5.18 3.15 29.15
N LYS A 46 5.09 4.48 29.22
CA LYS A 46 3.81 5.18 29.42
C LYS A 46 2.84 4.96 28.26
N ALA A 47 3.31 5.02 27.03
CA ALA A 47 2.49 4.76 25.83
C ALA A 47 2.03 3.30 25.79
N ASN A 48 2.92 2.36 26.07
CA ASN A 48 2.67 0.93 26.13
C ASN A 48 1.66 0.56 27.23
N LYS A 49 1.80 1.07 28.44
CA LYS A 49 0.83 0.84 29.54
C LYS A 49 -0.56 1.35 29.21
N ASN A 50 -0.65 2.50 28.54
CA ASN A 50 -1.96 3.05 28.15
C ASN A 50 -2.63 2.15 27.08
N LEU A 51 -1.88 1.67 26.10
CA LEU A 51 -2.37 0.72 25.12
C LEU A 51 -2.79 -0.60 25.79
N MET A 52 -1.92 -1.17 26.63
CA MET A 52 -2.17 -2.42 27.35
C MET A 52 -3.45 -2.35 28.19
N ARG A 53 -3.65 -1.29 28.96
CA ARG A 53 -4.87 -1.13 29.79
C ARG A 53 -6.14 -1.09 28.94
N ASN A 54 -6.12 -0.36 27.83
CA ASN A 54 -7.27 -0.31 26.91
C ASN A 54 -7.51 -1.64 26.23
N PHE A 55 -6.45 -2.31 25.80
CA PHE A 55 -6.49 -3.64 25.18
C PHE A 55 -7.06 -4.70 26.14
N MET A 56 -6.57 -4.74 27.38
CA MET A 56 -7.09 -5.66 28.40
C MET A 56 -8.57 -5.44 28.68
N PHE A 57 -9.03 -4.18 28.76
CA PHE A 57 -10.45 -3.89 28.95
C PHE A 57 -11.29 -4.44 27.79
N VAL A 58 -10.89 -4.15 26.55
CA VAL A 58 -11.59 -4.63 25.35
C VAL A 58 -11.60 -6.15 25.30
N ASN A 59 -10.44 -6.78 25.55
CA ASN A 59 -10.31 -8.24 25.49
C ASN A 59 -11.14 -8.94 26.57
N ASN A 60 -11.13 -8.42 27.80
CA ASN A 60 -11.96 -8.97 28.88
C ASN A 60 -13.46 -8.82 28.59
N ALA A 61 -13.88 -7.68 28.02
CA ALA A 61 -15.27 -7.50 27.61
C ALA A 61 -15.69 -8.48 26.49
N MET A 62 -14.79 -8.73 25.53
CA MET A 62 -15.03 -9.71 24.47
C MET A 62 -15.05 -11.16 24.98
N ASN A 63 -14.14 -11.49 25.90
CA ASN A 63 -14.10 -12.82 26.52
C ASN A 63 -15.34 -13.15 27.35
N LEU A 64 -15.95 -12.13 27.98
CA LEU A 64 -17.21 -12.29 28.72
C LEU A 64 -18.43 -12.45 27.81
N MET A 65 -18.34 -12.02 26.57
CA MET A 65 -19.47 -12.06 25.64
C MET A 65 -19.93 -13.49 25.32
N MET A 66 -19.00 -14.43 25.12
CA MET A 66 -19.35 -15.83 24.80
C MET A 66 -20.02 -16.57 25.97
N PRO A 67 -19.49 -16.53 27.22
CA PRO A 67 -20.19 -17.12 28.37
C PRO A 67 -21.57 -16.49 28.61
N PHE A 68 -21.70 -15.18 28.43
CA PHE A 68 -22.99 -14.50 28.58
C PHE A 68 -24.00 -14.95 27.51
N LEU A 69 -23.54 -15.08 26.25
CA LEU A 69 -24.38 -15.58 25.16
C LEU A 69 -24.84 -17.03 25.45
N MET A 70 -23.96 -17.90 25.95
CA MET A 70 -24.30 -19.27 26.34
C MET A 70 -25.31 -19.29 27.46
N LEU A 71 -25.17 -18.42 28.47
CA LEU A 71 -26.13 -18.31 29.56
C LEU A 71 -27.53 -17.93 29.05
N VAL A 72 -27.60 -16.92 28.16
CA VAL A 72 -28.86 -16.51 27.53
C VAL A 72 -29.48 -17.64 26.73
N MET A 73 -28.66 -18.36 25.92
CA MET A 73 -29.14 -19.49 25.13
C MET A 73 -29.69 -20.64 25.98
N ASN A 74 -29.03 -20.97 27.10
CA ASN A 74 -29.49 -21.99 28.02
C ASN A 74 -30.80 -21.57 28.70
N LEU A 75 -30.93 -20.29 29.08
CA LEU A 75 -32.19 -19.77 29.67
C LEU A 75 -33.35 -19.83 28.65
N VAL A 76 -33.10 -19.46 27.38
CA VAL A 76 -34.11 -19.57 26.32
C VAL A 76 -34.49 -21.03 26.10
N SER A 77 -33.52 -21.96 26.06
CA SER A 77 -33.81 -23.39 25.94
C SER A 77 -34.66 -23.93 27.08
N LEU A 78 -34.37 -23.55 28.32
CA LEU A 78 -35.18 -23.89 29.50
C LEU A 78 -36.61 -23.36 29.38
N LEU A 79 -36.79 -22.11 28.92
CA LEU A 79 -38.11 -21.53 28.68
C LEU A 79 -38.88 -22.30 27.58
N ILE A 80 -38.23 -22.66 26.48
CA ILE A 80 -38.84 -23.47 25.41
C ILE A 80 -39.30 -24.84 25.96
N ILE A 81 -38.46 -25.50 26.77
CA ILE A 81 -38.80 -26.78 27.38
C ILE A 81 -39.96 -26.61 28.34
N TRP A 82 -39.92 -25.61 29.20
CA TRP A 82 -40.98 -25.39 30.22
C TRP A 82 -42.34 -25.07 29.58
N VAL A 83 -42.39 -24.16 28.61
CA VAL A 83 -43.62 -23.82 27.91
C VAL A 83 -44.06 -24.97 26.99
N GLY A 84 -43.10 -25.63 26.30
CA GLY A 84 -43.36 -26.78 25.43
C GLY A 84 -43.96 -27.97 26.17
N ALA A 85 -43.41 -28.29 27.37
CA ALA A 85 -43.90 -29.39 28.18
C ALA A 85 -45.40 -29.21 28.58
N LYS A 86 -45.79 -27.98 28.92
CA LYS A 86 -47.21 -27.65 29.21
C LYS A 86 -48.12 -27.83 27.99
N ASN A 87 -47.62 -27.52 26.77
CA ASN A 87 -48.38 -27.68 25.56
C ASN A 87 -48.44 -29.12 25.08
N VAL A 88 -47.43 -29.94 25.37
CA VAL A 88 -47.44 -31.41 25.11
C VAL A 88 -48.48 -32.10 26.03
N ASP A 89 -48.56 -31.68 27.31
CA ASP A 89 -49.49 -32.26 28.28
C ASP A 89 -50.95 -32.11 27.84
N ILE A 90 -51.28 -31.00 27.16
CA ILE A 90 -52.62 -30.76 26.58
C ILE A 90 -52.74 -31.23 25.11
N ASN A 91 -51.80 -32.04 24.62
CA ASN A 91 -51.75 -32.52 23.23
C ASN A 91 -51.77 -31.45 22.11
N ALA A 92 -51.34 -30.20 22.42
CA ALA A 92 -51.30 -29.14 21.45
C ALA A 92 -50.06 -29.19 20.49
N ILE A 93 -48.96 -29.78 20.96
CA ILE A 93 -47.73 -29.97 20.21
C ILE A 93 -47.09 -31.34 20.56
N GLN A 94 -46.19 -31.80 19.70
CA GLN A 94 -45.41 -33.03 19.95
C GLN A 94 -44.03 -32.72 20.56
N VAL A 95 -43.43 -33.73 21.21
CA VAL A 95 -42.08 -33.57 21.79
C VAL A 95 -41.04 -33.24 20.69
N GLY A 96 -41.24 -33.73 19.48
CA GLY A 96 -40.39 -33.34 18.32
C GLY A 96 -40.41 -31.85 17.97
N ASP A 97 -41.54 -31.18 18.21
CA ASP A 97 -41.66 -29.74 17.95
C ASP A 97 -40.79 -28.92 18.92
N ILE A 98 -40.70 -29.37 20.19
CA ILE A 98 -39.82 -28.71 21.19
C ILE A 98 -38.35 -28.79 20.74
N MET A 99 -37.93 -29.97 20.23
CA MET A 99 -36.58 -30.18 19.70
C MET A 99 -36.32 -29.29 18.49
N ALA A 100 -37.28 -29.19 17.59
CA ALA A 100 -37.21 -28.31 16.42
C ALA A 100 -37.08 -26.83 16.82
N PHE A 101 -37.88 -26.34 17.79
CA PHE A 101 -37.80 -24.97 18.26
C PHE A 101 -36.45 -24.63 18.90
N ILE A 102 -35.86 -25.55 19.68
CA ILE A 102 -34.51 -25.36 20.25
C ILE A 102 -33.48 -25.25 19.11
N GLN A 103 -33.56 -26.13 18.12
CA GLN A 103 -32.62 -26.13 17.00
C GLN A 103 -32.74 -24.89 16.12
N TYR A 104 -33.96 -24.45 15.82
CA TYR A 104 -34.18 -23.20 15.06
C TYR A 104 -33.70 -21.97 15.84
N THR A 105 -33.90 -21.93 17.16
CA THR A 105 -33.37 -20.84 17.98
C THR A 105 -31.85 -20.74 17.88
N MET A 106 -31.16 -21.86 17.98
CA MET A 106 -29.69 -21.89 17.78
C MET A 106 -29.29 -21.39 16.39
N GLN A 107 -29.99 -21.85 15.36
CA GLN A 107 -29.71 -21.47 13.98
C GLN A 107 -29.95 -19.99 13.70
N ILE A 108 -31.02 -19.41 14.28
CA ILE A 108 -31.32 -17.98 14.19
C ILE A 108 -30.20 -17.15 14.84
N VAL A 109 -29.78 -17.53 16.05
CA VAL A 109 -28.69 -16.79 16.74
C VAL A 109 -27.38 -16.86 15.98
N MET A 110 -27.03 -18.04 15.44
CA MET A 110 -25.83 -18.19 14.59
C MET A 110 -25.92 -17.35 13.30
N ALA A 111 -27.09 -17.29 12.66
CA ALA A 111 -27.31 -16.46 11.49
C ALA A 111 -27.12 -14.95 11.81
N PHE A 112 -27.63 -14.48 12.93
CA PHE A 112 -27.43 -13.09 13.39
C PHE A 112 -25.95 -12.77 13.66
N LEU A 113 -25.22 -13.68 14.30
CA LEU A 113 -23.79 -13.52 14.52
C LEU A 113 -23.02 -13.43 13.19
N MET A 114 -23.36 -14.27 12.22
CA MET A 114 -22.78 -14.25 10.89
C MET A 114 -23.03 -12.94 10.14
N ILE A 115 -24.29 -12.45 10.17
CA ILE A 115 -24.65 -11.15 9.56
C ILE A 115 -23.89 -10.01 10.24
N SER A 116 -23.76 -10.05 11.56
CA SER A 116 -22.99 -9.03 12.31
C SER A 116 -21.52 -9.02 11.92
N MET A 117 -20.92 -10.19 11.71
CA MET A 117 -19.53 -10.33 11.26
C MET A 117 -19.34 -9.81 9.83
N LEU A 118 -20.26 -10.15 8.92
CA LEU A 118 -20.26 -9.66 7.54
C LEU A 118 -20.38 -8.13 7.47
N SER A 119 -21.19 -7.52 8.35
CA SER A 119 -21.37 -6.06 8.42
C SER A 119 -20.06 -5.32 8.76
N ILE A 120 -19.12 -5.97 9.44
CA ILE A 120 -17.79 -5.41 9.75
C ILE A 120 -16.80 -5.70 8.62
N MET A 121 -16.86 -6.89 8.03
CA MET A 121 -15.92 -7.32 6.99
C MET A 121 -16.17 -6.63 5.63
N LEU A 122 -17.42 -6.45 5.25
CA LEU A 122 -17.81 -5.94 3.94
C LEU A 122 -17.24 -4.55 3.63
N PRO A 123 -17.32 -3.55 4.54
CA PRO A 123 -16.70 -2.25 4.30
C PRO A 123 -15.18 -2.31 4.14
N ARG A 124 -14.49 -3.17 4.91
CA ARG A 124 -13.04 -3.36 4.80
C ARG A 124 -12.65 -3.99 3.45
N ALA A 125 -13.39 -5.02 3.05
CA ALA A 125 -13.19 -5.66 1.75
C ALA A 125 -13.42 -4.68 0.59
N SER A 126 -14.46 -3.87 0.66
CA SER A 126 -14.78 -2.84 -0.34
C SER A 126 -13.67 -1.81 -0.49
N VAL A 127 -13.14 -1.28 0.62
CA VAL A 127 -12.00 -0.33 0.59
C VAL A 127 -10.74 -0.97 0.02
N SER A 128 -10.46 -2.22 0.39
CA SER A 128 -9.30 -2.95 -0.14
C SER A 128 -9.44 -3.21 -1.63
N ALA A 129 -10.62 -3.65 -2.09
CA ALA A 129 -10.92 -3.85 -3.50
C ALA A 129 -10.76 -2.56 -4.30
N LYS A 130 -11.27 -1.42 -3.77
CA LYS A 130 -11.09 -0.11 -4.42
C LYS A 130 -9.62 0.25 -4.61
N ARG A 131 -8.78 0.08 -3.58
CA ARG A 131 -7.34 0.36 -3.66
C ARG A 131 -6.62 -0.54 -4.68
N ILE A 132 -7.00 -1.82 -4.75
CA ILE A 132 -6.46 -2.74 -5.74
C ILE A 132 -6.87 -2.28 -7.14
N ASN A 133 -8.13 -1.91 -7.32
CA ASN A 133 -8.66 -1.46 -8.60
C ASN A 133 -7.99 -0.17 -9.08
N GLU A 134 -7.74 0.79 -8.18
CA GLU A 134 -6.99 2.02 -8.46
C GLU A 134 -5.58 1.74 -9.03
N VAL A 135 -4.94 0.65 -8.59
CA VAL A 135 -3.64 0.23 -9.13
C VAL A 135 -3.79 -0.47 -10.47
N LEU A 136 -4.78 -1.37 -10.60
CA LEU A 136 -5.02 -2.12 -11.84
C LEU A 136 -5.50 -1.23 -13.00
N GLU A 137 -6.29 -0.21 -12.69
CA GLU A 137 -6.80 0.77 -13.67
C GLU A 137 -5.77 1.88 -14.00
N LYS A 138 -4.62 1.91 -13.30
CA LYS A 138 -3.59 2.91 -13.55
C LYS A 138 -2.96 2.65 -14.94
N GLU A 139 -3.32 3.49 -15.88
CA GLU A 139 -2.69 3.45 -17.20
C GLU A 139 -1.28 4.04 -17.17
N ASN A 140 -0.38 3.42 -17.92
CA ASN A 140 0.94 3.97 -18.15
C ASN A 140 0.83 5.26 -18.99
N SER A 141 1.45 6.33 -18.53
CA SER A 141 1.49 7.61 -19.26
C SER A 141 2.31 7.52 -20.53
N ILE A 142 3.31 6.63 -20.56
CA ILE A 142 4.19 6.41 -21.72
C ILE A 142 3.76 5.10 -22.36
N LYS A 143 3.19 5.19 -23.58
CA LYS A 143 2.74 4.05 -24.38
C LYS A 143 3.65 3.89 -25.59
N ASP A 144 3.81 2.66 -26.05
CA ASP A 144 4.52 2.38 -27.31
C ASP A 144 3.65 2.83 -28.49
N PRO A 145 4.25 3.28 -29.61
CA PRO A 145 3.51 3.65 -30.80
C PRO A 145 2.84 2.42 -31.45
N GLU A 146 1.70 2.62 -32.10
CA GLU A 146 0.97 1.54 -32.80
C GLU A 146 1.79 0.98 -33.99
N ASN A 147 2.55 1.84 -34.67
CA ASN A 147 3.43 1.48 -35.79
C ASN A 147 4.86 1.90 -35.45
N PRO A 148 5.61 1.08 -34.70
CA PRO A 148 6.95 1.43 -34.29
C PRO A 148 7.94 1.48 -35.46
N LYS A 149 8.82 2.49 -35.44
CA LYS A 149 10.02 2.52 -36.28
C LYS A 149 11.12 1.69 -35.63
N HIS A 150 12.11 1.33 -36.40
CA HIS A 150 13.28 0.59 -35.95
C HIS A 150 14.55 1.41 -36.14
N PHE A 151 15.53 1.20 -35.27
CA PHE A 151 16.86 1.78 -35.46
C PHE A 151 17.58 1.10 -36.63
N ASP A 152 18.32 1.89 -37.42
CA ASP A 152 19.19 1.36 -38.43
C ASP A 152 20.48 0.81 -37.81
N GLU A 153 20.77 -0.47 -38.02
CA GLU A 153 21.95 -1.15 -37.48
C GLU A 153 23.28 -0.51 -37.91
N SER A 154 23.29 0.26 -39.01
CA SER A 154 24.49 0.93 -39.57
C SER A 154 24.85 2.21 -38.79
N LYS A 155 23.91 2.81 -38.05
CA LYS A 155 24.11 4.04 -37.27
C LYS A 155 24.30 3.68 -35.79
N LYS A 156 25.29 4.27 -35.14
CA LYS A 156 25.67 3.82 -33.79
C LYS A 156 25.87 4.98 -32.81
N GLY A 157 24.77 5.40 -32.18
CA GLY A 157 24.83 6.10 -30.94
C GLY A 157 24.94 7.62 -31.02
N ILE A 158 24.43 8.26 -32.06
CA ILE A 158 24.26 9.72 -32.09
C ILE A 158 23.01 10.06 -31.33
N VAL A 159 23.12 10.86 -30.24
CA VAL A 159 21.97 11.36 -29.47
C VAL A 159 21.83 12.85 -29.71
N GLU A 160 20.68 13.28 -30.20
CA GLU A 160 20.37 14.68 -30.49
C GLU A 160 19.20 15.17 -29.67
N PHE A 161 19.36 16.31 -28.99
CA PHE A 161 18.27 17.07 -28.35
C PHE A 161 17.96 18.27 -29.25
N LYS A 162 16.68 18.40 -29.66
CA LYS A 162 16.21 19.50 -30.53
C LYS A 162 15.08 20.25 -29.85
N ASN A 163 15.38 21.47 -29.42
CA ASN A 163 14.46 22.40 -28.75
C ASN A 163 13.68 21.74 -27.59
N VAL A 164 14.36 20.91 -26.79
CA VAL A 164 13.75 20.11 -25.77
C VAL A 164 13.38 20.96 -24.56
N THR A 165 12.08 21.03 -24.27
CA THR A 165 11.53 21.59 -23.06
C THR A 165 10.86 20.47 -22.26
N PHE A 166 11.13 20.41 -20.96
CA PHE A 166 10.54 19.40 -20.09
C PHE A 166 10.04 19.99 -18.78
N GLN A 167 8.84 19.60 -18.40
CA GLN A 167 8.18 19.93 -17.15
C GLN A 167 7.66 18.62 -16.50
N TYR A 168 7.92 18.44 -15.21
CA TYR A 168 7.32 17.32 -14.47
C TYR A 168 5.81 17.52 -14.32
N PRO A 169 5.00 16.44 -14.29
CA PRO A 169 3.53 16.56 -14.23
C PRO A 169 3.01 17.39 -13.04
N ASP A 170 3.73 17.37 -11.91
CA ASP A 170 3.34 18.04 -10.67
C ASP A 170 4.10 19.37 -10.44
N ALA A 171 4.81 19.88 -11.45
CA ALA A 171 5.57 21.12 -11.35
C ALA A 171 4.82 22.28 -12.01
N ASP A 172 4.91 23.46 -11.42
CA ASP A 172 4.29 24.69 -11.97
C ASP A 172 5.08 25.27 -13.15
N GLU A 173 6.41 25.04 -13.20
CA GLU A 173 7.30 25.57 -14.21
C GLU A 173 8.15 24.50 -14.89
N PRO A 174 8.56 24.70 -16.17
CA PRO A 174 9.48 23.80 -16.85
C PRO A 174 10.85 23.78 -16.17
N LEU A 175 11.39 22.58 -15.97
CA LEU A 175 12.74 22.38 -15.44
C LEU A 175 13.83 22.54 -16.51
N LEU A 176 13.54 22.13 -17.73
CA LEU A 176 14.42 22.26 -18.88
C LEU A 176 13.74 23.11 -19.95
N CYS A 177 14.43 24.12 -20.47
CA CYS A 177 13.92 25.03 -21.50
C CYS A 177 14.90 25.04 -22.67
N ASP A 178 14.40 24.73 -23.86
CA ASP A 178 15.09 24.86 -25.14
C ASP A 178 16.50 24.22 -25.16
N ILE A 179 16.61 22.99 -24.67
CA ILE A 179 17.88 22.26 -24.65
C ILE A 179 18.20 21.75 -26.05
N ASN A 180 19.38 22.14 -26.54
CA ASN A 180 19.90 21.78 -27.85
C ASN A 180 21.33 21.29 -27.71
N PHE A 181 21.61 20.03 -28.04
CA PHE A 181 22.99 19.49 -28.19
C PHE A 181 22.98 18.17 -28.95
N THR A 182 24.16 17.79 -29.43
CA THR A 182 24.41 16.51 -30.07
C THR A 182 25.56 15.79 -29.36
N ALA A 183 25.30 14.56 -28.93
CA ALA A 183 26.32 13.65 -28.41
C ALA A 183 26.76 12.70 -29.55
N GLU A 184 28.05 12.72 -29.89
CA GLU A 184 28.61 11.96 -31.00
C GLU A 184 29.15 10.60 -30.52
N PRO A 185 29.10 9.56 -31.38
CA PRO A 185 29.65 8.26 -31.06
C PRO A 185 31.16 8.31 -30.82
N GLY A 186 31.62 7.51 -29.86
CA GLY A 186 33.04 7.47 -29.48
C GLY A 186 33.55 8.68 -28.68
N LYS A 187 32.69 9.67 -28.42
CA LYS A 187 33.02 10.82 -27.58
C LYS A 187 32.29 10.78 -26.25
N THR A 188 32.86 11.39 -25.22
CA THR A 188 32.22 11.60 -23.91
C THR A 188 31.59 12.99 -23.89
N THR A 189 30.29 13.04 -23.67
CA THR A 189 29.55 14.31 -23.41
C THR A 189 29.32 14.45 -21.94
N ALA A 190 29.86 15.49 -21.30
CA ALA A 190 29.69 15.78 -19.89
C ALA A 190 28.64 16.89 -19.68
N ILE A 191 27.66 16.61 -18.82
CA ILE A 191 26.64 17.59 -18.42
C ILE A 191 27.01 18.14 -17.03
N ILE A 192 27.39 19.40 -16.96
CA ILE A 192 27.83 20.07 -15.73
C ILE A 192 26.84 21.18 -15.32
N GLY A 193 26.78 21.49 -14.04
CA GLY A 193 25.90 22.52 -13.49
C GLY A 193 25.69 22.35 -11.98
N SER A 194 25.01 23.34 -11.36
CA SER A 194 24.68 23.34 -9.94
C SER A 194 23.71 22.22 -9.56
N THR A 195 23.56 21.95 -8.26
CA THR A 195 22.52 21.03 -7.76
C THR A 195 21.14 21.59 -8.13
N GLY A 196 20.26 20.72 -8.63
CA GLY A 196 18.92 21.13 -9.06
C GLY A 196 18.79 21.66 -10.49
N SER A 197 19.90 21.80 -11.25
CA SER A 197 19.88 22.32 -12.63
C SER A 197 19.31 21.37 -13.70
N GLY A 198 18.76 20.21 -13.33
CA GLY A 198 18.14 19.29 -14.29
C GLY A 198 19.06 18.27 -14.94
N LYS A 199 20.35 18.14 -14.54
CA LYS A 199 21.33 17.18 -15.16
C LYS A 199 20.82 15.74 -15.22
N SER A 200 20.33 15.24 -14.08
CA SER A 200 19.79 13.87 -14.01
C SER A 200 18.51 13.74 -14.84
N THR A 201 17.74 14.82 -14.98
CA THR A 201 16.53 14.84 -15.80
C THR A 201 16.88 14.70 -17.26
N VAL A 202 17.90 15.43 -17.78
CA VAL A 202 18.38 15.29 -19.16
C VAL A 202 18.77 13.83 -19.45
N VAL A 203 19.53 13.19 -18.55
CA VAL A 203 19.95 11.78 -18.70
C VAL A 203 18.74 10.84 -18.65
N ASN A 204 17.75 11.09 -17.79
CA ASN A 204 16.56 10.26 -17.65
C ASN A 204 15.58 10.38 -18.83
N LEU A 205 15.66 11.45 -19.62
CA LEU A 205 14.85 11.60 -20.85
C LEU A 205 15.31 10.71 -21.97
N ILE A 206 16.61 10.34 -22.03
CA ILE A 206 17.17 9.49 -23.10
C ILE A 206 16.52 8.09 -23.11
N PRO A 207 16.44 7.33 -21.98
CA PRO A 207 15.74 6.04 -21.95
C PRO A 207 14.21 6.16 -21.91
N ARG A 208 13.68 7.38 -22.15
CA ARG A 208 12.26 7.68 -22.15
C ARG A 208 11.56 7.27 -20.84
N PHE A 209 12.13 7.68 -19.70
CA PHE A 209 11.42 7.56 -18.42
C PHE A 209 10.31 8.62 -18.29
N TYR A 210 10.42 9.68 -19.09
CA TYR A 210 9.42 10.73 -19.28
C TYR A 210 9.40 11.14 -20.74
N ASP A 211 8.24 11.59 -21.23
CA ASP A 211 8.13 12.23 -22.54
C ASP A 211 8.40 13.72 -22.43
N VAL A 212 9.11 14.29 -23.38
CA VAL A 212 9.36 15.73 -23.44
C VAL A 212 8.07 16.51 -23.67
N THR A 213 7.96 17.69 -23.05
CA THR A 213 6.80 18.58 -23.18
C THR A 213 6.79 19.28 -24.54
N LYS A 214 7.98 19.68 -25.05
CA LYS A 214 8.18 20.26 -26.38
C LYS A 214 9.52 19.79 -26.93
N GLY A 215 9.67 19.87 -28.26
CA GLY A 215 10.85 19.42 -28.96
C GLY A 215 10.90 17.91 -29.11
N GLU A 216 12.06 17.38 -29.47
CA GLU A 216 12.27 15.96 -29.70
C GLU A 216 13.68 15.52 -29.31
N ILE A 217 13.78 14.23 -28.97
CA ILE A 217 15.06 13.55 -28.75
C ILE A 217 15.17 12.47 -29.80
N LEU A 218 16.31 12.47 -30.52
CA LEU A 218 16.58 11.52 -31.56
C LEU A 218 17.77 10.64 -31.15
N ILE A 219 17.70 9.37 -31.50
CA ILE A 219 18.84 8.45 -31.49
C ILE A 219 19.02 7.96 -32.90
N ASP A 220 20.21 8.19 -33.46
CA ASP A 220 20.57 7.88 -34.85
C ASP A 220 19.58 8.44 -35.90
N GLY A 221 19.00 9.62 -35.59
CA GLY A 221 18.04 10.30 -36.43
C GLY A 221 16.59 9.81 -36.29
N VAL A 222 16.31 8.84 -35.41
CA VAL A 222 14.95 8.34 -35.13
C VAL A 222 14.45 8.91 -33.80
N ASN A 223 13.23 9.47 -33.79
CA ASN A 223 12.64 9.99 -32.56
C ASN A 223 12.37 8.85 -31.59
N ILE A 224 12.79 9.01 -30.33
CA ILE A 224 12.60 8.01 -29.29
C ILE A 224 11.12 7.71 -28.97
N LYS A 225 10.19 8.59 -29.36
CA LYS A 225 8.74 8.36 -29.24
C LYS A 225 8.20 7.39 -30.29
N ASP A 226 8.89 7.27 -31.42
CA ASP A 226 8.46 6.46 -32.57
C ASP A 226 8.93 5.00 -32.49
N VAL A 227 9.78 4.66 -31.54
CA VAL A 227 10.27 3.29 -31.29
C VAL A 227 9.63 2.69 -30.03
N THR A 228 9.64 1.35 -29.93
CA THR A 228 9.18 0.70 -28.69
C THR A 228 10.16 0.98 -27.53
N GLN A 229 9.65 1.10 -26.32
CA GLN A 229 10.49 1.27 -25.14
C GLN A 229 11.50 0.14 -24.96
N LYS A 230 11.11 -1.09 -25.35
CA LYS A 230 11.98 -2.26 -25.30
C LYS A 230 13.18 -2.11 -26.23
N GLU A 231 12.95 -1.70 -27.47
CA GLU A 231 14.00 -1.50 -28.46
C GLU A 231 14.90 -0.32 -28.09
N LEU A 232 14.30 0.82 -27.68
CA LEU A 232 15.05 1.98 -27.21
C LEU A 232 16.01 1.63 -26.07
N ARG A 233 15.53 0.91 -25.06
CA ARG A 233 16.34 0.54 -23.90
C ARG A 233 17.35 -0.57 -24.18
N SER A 234 17.16 -1.37 -25.22
CA SER A 234 18.13 -2.40 -25.60
C SER A 234 19.44 -1.84 -26.15
N VAL A 235 19.44 -0.62 -26.68
CA VAL A 235 20.63 0.07 -27.21
C VAL A 235 21.29 1.02 -26.21
N ILE A 236 20.75 1.14 -24.98
CA ILE A 236 21.21 2.05 -23.95
C ILE A 236 21.74 1.27 -22.73
N GLY A 237 22.99 1.52 -22.35
CA GLY A 237 23.51 1.14 -21.04
C GLY A 237 23.24 2.28 -20.04
N PHE A 238 22.45 2.03 -18.98
CA PHE A 238 22.08 3.04 -18.00
C PHE A 238 22.64 2.72 -16.62
N VAL A 239 23.40 3.67 -16.03
CA VAL A 239 23.93 3.57 -14.67
C VAL A 239 23.22 4.62 -13.80
N PRO A 240 22.32 4.22 -12.86
CA PRO A 240 21.61 5.16 -12.02
C PRO A 240 22.53 5.78 -10.96
N GLN A 241 22.20 7.01 -10.54
CA GLN A 241 22.94 7.72 -9.48
C GLN A 241 22.85 6.98 -8.12
N LYS A 242 21.72 6.34 -7.83
CA LYS A 242 21.54 5.49 -6.65
C LYS A 242 21.35 4.05 -7.12
N GLY A 243 22.34 3.21 -6.82
CA GLY A 243 22.22 1.77 -7.04
C GLY A 243 21.22 1.16 -6.04
N VAL A 244 20.38 0.28 -6.55
CA VAL A 244 19.46 -0.54 -5.74
C VAL A 244 19.88 -1.99 -5.87
N LEU A 245 20.06 -2.67 -4.75
CA LEU A 245 20.32 -4.11 -4.75
C LEU A 245 19.01 -4.85 -4.55
N PHE A 246 18.74 -5.80 -5.43
CA PHE A 246 17.61 -6.72 -5.31
C PHE A 246 17.95 -7.87 -4.37
N SER A 247 16.94 -8.45 -3.72
CA SER A 247 17.13 -9.66 -2.91
C SER A 247 17.65 -10.80 -3.78
N GLY A 248 18.78 -11.40 -3.38
CA GLY A 248 19.44 -12.44 -4.15
C GLY A 248 20.93 -12.50 -3.88
N THR A 249 21.68 -13.07 -4.82
CA THR A 249 23.16 -13.16 -4.74
C THR A 249 23.82 -11.95 -5.40
N ILE A 250 25.11 -11.76 -5.13
CA ILE A 250 25.95 -10.75 -5.83
C ILE A 250 25.90 -11.01 -7.34
N GLU A 251 26.01 -12.26 -7.76
CA GLU A 251 25.96 -12.66 -9.15
C GLU A 251 24.63 -12.26 -9.84
N SER A 252 23.48 -12.51 -9.18
CA SER A 252 22.17 -12.14 -9.73
C SER A 252 21.97 -10.63 -9.84
N ASN A 253 22.63 -9.83 -9.00
CA ASN A 253 22.60 -8.38 -9.08
C ASN A 253 23.53 -7.79 -10.14
N ILE A 254 24.61 -8.52 -10.50
CA ILE A 254 25.52 -8.09 -11.58
C ILE A 254 24.99 -8.49 -12.96
N LYS A 255 24.29 -9.63 -13.04
CA LYS A 255 23.72 -10.17 -14.29
C LYS A 255 22.28 -9.72 -14.57
N TYR A 256 21.80 -8.74 -13.87
CA TYR A 256 20.41 -8.26 -13.94
C TYR A 256 19.96 -7.87 -15.35
#